data_17ebadb350f1de3b2ea5cd905027f8ed
#
_entry.id   17ebadb350f1de3b2ea5cd905027f8ed
#
_cell.length_a   1.000
_cell.length_b   1.000
_cell.length_c   1.000
_cell.angle_alpha   90.00
_cell.angle_beta   90.00
_cell.angle_gamma   90.00
#
_symmetry.space_group_name_H-M   'P 1'
#
loop_
_entity.id
_entity.type
_entity.pdbx_description
1 polymer ?
#
loop_
_entity_poly.entity_id
_entity_poly.type
_entity_poly.pdbx_seq_one_letter_code
_entity_poly.pdbx_strand_id
1 'polypeptide(L)'
;MDIEQKQSELIDHFVKRASAASDAAALASVLVEATSHPSLFAFSEILALPNLLQLEATENSAYLDMLRLFAHGTWSDYKSNADRLPQLISDQILKLKQLTVLTLAETYKVLPYDQLMQELDVTNVRELEDFLINECMYAGIVRGKLDQLRRCFEVQFAAGRDLRPDQLGNMIQTLSSWLTTSENLLVSIQEKIKWADAMSEIDKKHRKEVEEKVEEVKKSIFKKLHTVSRPTSTSEAMRRSALNLVE
;
A
#
# COMPACT_ATOMS: atom_id res chain seq x y z
N MET A 1 -14.35 -14.74 10.79
CA MET A 1 -14.21 -13.69 11.81
C MET A 1 -12.88 -13.04 11.58
N ASP A 2 -12.87 -11.75 11.32
CA ASP A 2 -11.66 -11.02 10.93
C ASP A 2 -10.71 -10.92 12.13
N ILE A 3 -9.41 -10.95 11.88
CA ILE A 3 -8.39 -10.87 12.95
C ILE A 3 -8.57 -9.57 13.74
N GLU A 4 -8.95 -8.49 13.07
CA GLU A 4 -9.19 -7.18 13.65
C GLU A 4 -10.36 -7.19 14.66
N GLN A 5 -11.47 -7.88 14.35
CA GLN A 5 -12.60 -8.00 15.29
C GLN A 5 -12.21 -8.76 16.56
N LYS A 6 -11.46 -9.86 16.41
CA LYS A 6 -10.97 -10.61 17.59
C LYS A 6 -10.01 -9.79 18.44
N GLN A 7 -9.17 -8.98 17.80
CA GLN A 7 -8.28 -8.06 18.51
C GLN A 7 -9.07 -7.03 19.33
N SER A 8 -10.07 -6.38 18.71
CA SER A 8 -10.92 -5.38 19.38
C SER A 8 -11.66 -5.97 20.58
N GLU A 9 -12.26 -7.15 20.44
CA GLU A 9 -12.95 -7.83 21.57
C GLU A 9 -12.00 -8.18 22.72
N LEU A 10 -10.78 -8.62 22.40
CA LEU A 10 -9.76 -8.93 23.40
C LEU A 10 -9.25 -7.67 24.11
N ILE A 11 -8.99 -6.61 23.35
CA ILE A 11 -8.58 -5.31 23.91
C ILE A 11 -9.64 -4.82 24.89
N ASP A 12 -10.90 -4.78 24.46
CA ASP A 12 -12.05 -4.38 25.30
C ASP A 12 -12.16 -5.23 26.58
N HIS A 13 -11.93 -6.53 26.47
CA HIS A 13 -11.96 -7.42 27.60
C HIS A 13 -10.87 -7.07 28.64
N PHE A 14 -9.62 -6.88 28.17
CA PHE A 14 -8.51 -6.54 29.08
C PHE A 14 -8.62 -5.11 29.61
N VAL A 15 -9.10 -4.15 28.82
CA VAL A 15 -9.37 -2.77 29.27
C VAL A 15 -10.42 -2.75 30.39
N LYS A 16 -11.52 -3.50 30.25
CA LYS A 16 -12.56 -3.62 31.30
C LYS A 16 -12.00 -4.27 32.58
N ARG A 17 -11.22 -5.32 32.45
CA ARG A 17 -10.59 -5.98 33.61
C ARG A 17 -9.56 -5.09 34.30
N ALA A 18 -8.72 -4.41 33.55
CA ALA A 18 -7.74 -3.48 34.08
C ALA A 18 -8.38 -2.25 34.73
N SER A 19 -9.47 -1.72 34.17
CA SER A 19 -10.22 -0.60 34.78
C SER A 19 -10.98 -1.00 36.05
N ALA A 20 -11.39 -2.25 36.16
CA ALA A 20 -12.07 -2.78 37.36
C ALA A 20 -11.10 -3.17 38.49
N ALA A 21 -9.80 -3.31 38.16
CA ALA A 21 -8.80 -3.64 39.19
C ALA A 21 -8.55 -2.43 40.10
N SER A 22 -8.83 -2.61 41.38
CA SER A 22 -8.66 -1.58 42.43
C SER A 22 -7.33 -1.66 43.14
N ASP A 23 -6.59 -2.75 42.97
CA ASP A 23 -5.33 -3.04 43.63
C ASP A 23 -4.17 -3.17 42.63
N ALA A 24 -3.00 -2.65 42.99
CA ALA A 24 -1.80 -2.68 42.15
C ALA A 24 -1.35 -4.13 41.81
N ALA A 25 -1.53 -5.08 42.75
CA ALA A 25 -1.19 -6.48 42.51
C ALA A 25 -2.17 -7.16 41.53
N ALA A 26 -3.47 -6.86 41.63
CA ALA A 26 -4.48 -7.34 40.70
C ALA A 26 -4.22 -6.77 39.27
N LEU A 27 -3.86 -5.49 39.18
CA LEU A 27 -3.52 -4.85 37.93
C LEU A 27 -2.27 -5.48 37.30
N ALA A 28 -1.19 -5.70 38.05
CA ALA A 28 0.00 -6.40 37.60
C ALA A 28 -0.31 -7.80 37.04
N SER A 29 -1.21 -8.55 37.71
CA SER A 29 -1.65 -9.86 37.22
C SER A 29 -2.37 -9.78 35.89
N VAL A 30 -3.24 -8.78 35.68
CA VAL A 30 -3.93 -8.54 34.40
C VAL A 30 -2.93 -8.19 33.30
N LEU A 31 -1.89 -7.40 33.59
CA LEU A 31 -0.85 -7.06 32.63
C LEU A 31 -0.03 -8.28 32.21
N VAL A 32 0.33 -9.15 33.15
CA VAL A 32 1.03 -10.41 32.85
C VAL A 32 0.17 -11.29 31.96
N GLU A 33 -1.11 -11.42 32.26
CA GLU A 33 -2.04 -12.21 31.43
C GLU A 33 -2.22 -11.62 30.03
N ALA A 34 -2.37 -10.29 29.93
CA ALA A 34 -2.49 -9.60 28.63
C ALA A 34 -1.23 -9.80 27.76
N THR A 35 -0.03 -9.65 28.36
CA THR A 35 1.23 -9.83 27.62
C THR A 35 1.51 -11.29 27.26
N SER A 36 0.93 -12.24 27.97
CA SER A 36 1.04 -13.69 27.69
C SER A 36 -0.01 -14.17 26.68
N HIS A 37 -1.07 -13.40 26.42
CA HIS A 37 -2.19 -13.86 25.61
C HIS A 37 -1.77 -14.04 24.14
N PRO A 38 -1.94 -15.23 23.52
CA PRO A 38 -1.40 -15.54 22.19
C PRO A 38 -1.94 -14.65 21.07
N SER A 39 -3.17 -14.17 21.18
CA SER A 39 -3.84 -13.43 20.12
C SER A 39 -3.89 -11.89 20.35
N LEU A 40 -3.27 -11.35 21.38
CA LEU A 40 -3.26 -9.91 21.65
C LEU A 40 -1.94 -9.29 21.18
N PHE A 41 -1.99 -8.33 20.25
CA PHE A 41 -0.82 -7.68 19.63
C PHE A 41 -0.80 -6.15 19.76
N ALA A 42 -1.87 -5.54 20.28
CA ALA A 42 -1.98 -4.12 20.53
C ALA A 42 -2.25 -3.86 22.02
N PHE A 43 -1.51 -2.94 22.61
CA PHE A 43 -1.50 -2.66 24.04
C PHE A 43 -1.72 -1.17 24.36
N SER A 44 -1.79 -0.30 23.33
CA SER A 44 -1.91 1.16 23.50
C SER A 44 -3.14 1.57 24.28
N GLU A 45 -4.29 0.91 24.06
CA GLU A 45 -5.52 1.22 24.79
C GLU A 45 -5.43 0.84 26.26
N ILE A 46 -4.75 -0.27 26.56
CA ILE A 46 -4.46 -0.67 27.93
C ILE A 46 -3.52 0.35 28.56
N LEU A 47 -2.47 0.79 27.85
CA LEU A 47 -1.51 1.81 28.32
C LEU A 47 -2.16 3.16 28.62
N ALA A 48 -3.24 3.51 27.91
CA ALA A 48 -3.96 4.77 28.09
C ALA A 48 -4.83 4.81 29.35
N LEU A 49 -4.94 3.72 30.11
CA LEU A 49 -5.78 3.67 31.31
C LEU A 49 -5.19 4.51 32.45
N PRO A 50 -5.98 5.40 33.08
CA PRO A 50 -5.51 6.26 34.16
C PRO A 50 -5.01 5.47 35.40
N ASN A 51 -5.53 4.25 35.61
CA ASN A 51 -5.12 3.40 36.73
C ASN A 51 -3.66 2.93 36.58
N LEU A 52 -3.15 2.83 35.35
CA LEU A 52 -1.75 2.44 35.10
C LEU A 52 -0.76 3.54 35.48
N LEU A 53 -1.15 4.82 35.39
CA LEU A 53 -0.32 5.93 35.84
C LEU A 53 -0.06 5.87 37.37
N GLN A 54 -0.99 5.27 38.15
CA GLN A 54 -0.81 5.06 39.57
C GLN A 54 0.27 4.02 39.88
N LEU A 55 0.55 3.09 38.95
CA LEU A 55 1.63 2.10 39.10
C LEU A 55 3.03 2.72 39.00
N GLU A 56 3.19 3.87 38.34
CA GLU A 56 4.50 4.55 38.20
C GLU A 56 5.13 4.88 39.57
N ALA A 57 4.29 5.16 40.59
CA ALA A 57 4.72 5.52 41.91
C ALA A 57 4.90 4.30 42.88
N THR A 58 4.69 3.07 42.36
CA THR A 58 4.73 1.86 43.20
C THR A 58 5.88 0.93 42.81
N GLU A 59 6.16 -0.09 43.67
CA GLU A 59 7.12 -1.15 43.36
C GLU A 59 6.76 -1.95 42.10
N ASN A 60 5.52 -1.84 41.62
CA ASN A 60 5.01 -2.50 40.42
C ASN A 60 5.27 -1.72 39.10
N SER A 61 6.04 -0.62 39.16
CA SER A 61 6.41 0.16 37.96
C SER A 61 7.10 -0.68 36.88
N ALA A 62 7.82 -1.72 37.27
CA ALA A 62 8.47 -2.66 36.35
C ALA A 62 7.48 -3.38 35.39
N TYR A 63 6.24 -3.62 35.83
CA TYR A 63 5.19 -4.20 34.97
C TYR A 63 4.66 -3.20 33.95
N LEU A 64 4.65 -1.92 34.29
CA LEU A 64 4.31 -0.86 33.34
C LEU A 64 5.39 -0.72 32.26
N ASP A 65 6.66 -0.76 32.64
CA ASP A 65 7.77 -0.73 31.69
C ASP A 65 7.79 -1.99 30.82
N MET A 66 7.42 -3.14 31.36
CA MET A 66 7.19 -4.35 30.59
C MET A 66 6.06 -4.15 29.56
N LEU A 67 4.93 -3.57 29.95
CA LEU A 67 3.83 -3.30 29.01
C LEU A 67 4.24 -2.32 27.90
N ARG A 68 4.99 -1.26 28.25
CA ARG A 68 5.58 -0.32 27.27
C ARG A 68 6.52 -1.04 26.28
N LEU A 69 7.31 -1.99 26.78
CA LEU A 69 8.16 -2.83 25.93
C LEU A 69 7.32 -3.66 24.94
N PHE A 70 6.24 -4.28 25.41
CA PHE A 70 5.35 -5.05 24.53
C PHE A 70 4.60 -4.19 23.53
N ALA A 71 4.25 -2.95 23.86
CA ALA A 71 3.63 -2.02 22.94
C ALA A 71 4.60 -1.57 21.83
N HIS A 72 5.81 -1.18 22.19
CA HIS A 72 6.70 -0.46 21.27
C HIS A 72 8.11 -1.05 21.11
N GLY A 73 8.56 -1.88 22.07
CA GLY A 73 9.92 -2.40 22.10
C GLY A 73 10.12 -3.70 21.31
N THR A 74 11.35 -4.15 21.25
CA THR A 74 11.79 -5.38 20.57
C THR A 74 12.43 -6.35 21.55
N TRP A 75 12.73 -7.56 21.08
CA TRP A 75 13.51 -8.53 21.86
C TRP A 75 14.92 -8.01 22.20
N SER A 76 15.56 -7.30 21.28
CA SER A 76 16.84 -6.62 21.53
C SER A 76 16.75 -5.57 22.63
N ASP A 77 15.65 -4.81 22.70
CA ASP A 77 15.41 -3.82 23.74
C ASP A 77 15.25 -4.49 25.12
N TYR A 78 14.55 -5.63 25.18
CA TYR A 78 14.44 -6.41 26.41
C TYR A 78 15.82 -6.88 26.92
N LYS A 79 16.65 -7.43 26.05
CA LYS A 79 18.00 -7.86 26.42
C LYS A 79 18.86 -6.72 26.95
N SER A 80 18.75 -5.55 26.35
CA SER A 80 19.50 -4.36 26.76
C SER A 80 19.05 -3.82 28.13
N ASN A 81 17.82 -4.12 28.56
CA ASN A 81 17.21 -3.62 29.79
C ASN A 81 16.78 -4.74 30.76
N ALA A 82 17.32 -5.93 30.60
CA ALA A 82 16.92 -7.11 31.37
C ALA A 82 17.05 -6.92 32.89
N ASP A 83 18.00 -6.11 33.35
CA ASP A 83 18.22 -5.81 34.76
C ASP A 83 17.10 -4.99 35.42
N ARG A 84 16.30 -4.28 34.62
CA ARG A 84 15.22 -3.38 35.10
C ARG A 84 13.83 -3.98 34.94
N LEU A 85 13.70 -4.98 34.09
CA LEU A 85 12.43 -5.58 33.72
C LEU A 85 12.23 -6.91 34.45
N PRO A 86 10.98 -7.29 34.74
CA PRO A 86 10.70 -8.59 35.32
C PRO A 86 11.13 -9.71 34.36
N GLN A 87 11.49 -10.85 34.92
CA GLN A 87 11.85 -12.01 34.13
C GLN A 87 10.62 -12.49 33.33
N LEU A 88 10.76 -12.56 32.00
CA LEU A 88 9.67 -12.99 31.13
C LEU A 88 9.49 -14.51 31.17
N ILE A 89 8.24 -14.95 31.16
CA ILE A 89 7.88 -16.35 30.97
C ILE A 89 7.98 -16.75 29.50
N SER A 90 8.01 -18.05 29.19
CA SER A 90 8.18 -18.60 27.84
C SER A 90 7.20 -17.99 26.82
N ASP A 91 5.93 -17.84 27.19
CA ASP A 91 4.89 -17.31 26.33
C ASP A 91 5.08 -15.82 26.01
N GLN A 92 5.59 -15.06 26.99
CA GLN A 92 5.96 -13.66 26.81
C GLN A 92 7.19 -13.51 25.90
N ILE A 93 8.18 -14.38 26.05
CA ILE A 93 9.36 -14.41 25.18
C ILE A 93 8.94 -14.67 23.74
N LEU A 94 8.10 -15.68 23.52
CA LEU A 94 7.55 -16.01 22.22
C LEU A 94 6.81 -14.82 21.62
N LYS A 95 5.91 -14.21 22.41
CA LYS A 95 5.14 -13.04 22.03
C LYS A 95 6.03 -11.85 21.64
N LEU A 96 7.06 -11.56 22.44
CA LEU A 96 7.95 -10.43 22.17
C LEU A 96 8.78 -10.65 20.90
N LYS A 97 9.19 -11.90 20.62
CA LYS A 97 9.83 -12.27 19.35
C LYS A 97 8.86 -12.10 18.16
N GLN A 98 7.60 -12.49 18.29
CA GLN A 98 6.56 -12.23 17.27
C GLN A 98 6.38 -10.72 16.99
N LEU A 99 6.29 -9.91 18.06
CA LEU A 99 6.19 -8.45 17.97
C LEU A 99 7.43 -7.82 17.31
N THR A 100 8.62 -8.40 17.54
CA THR A 100 9.86 -7.97 16.88
C THR A 100 9.79 -8.19 15.37
N VAL A 101 9.28 -9.35 14.92
CA VAL A 101 9.07 -9.61 13.49
C VAL A 101 8.08 -8.62 12.88
N LEU A 102 6.99 -8.28 13.59
CA LEU A 102 6.03 -7.27 13.13
C LEU A 102 6.68 -5.89 12.96
N THR A 103 7.52 -5.47 13.91
CA THR A 103 8.25 -4.19 13.83
C THR A 103 9.20 -4.14 12.63
N LEU A 104 9.91 -5.23 12.37
CA LEU A 104 10.80 -5.31 11.20
C LEU A 104 10.00 -5.32 9.89
N ALA A 105 8.87 -6.03 9.86
CA ALA A 105 7.98 -6.12 8.71
C ALA A 105 7.26 -4.80 8.37
N GLU A 106 7.07 -3.92 9.34
CA GLU A 106 6.55 -2.56 9.14
C GLU A 106 7.50 -1.72 8.28
N THR A 107 8.80 -1.85 8.53
CA THR A 107 9.82 -1.03 7.88
C THR A 107 10.29 -1.61 6.55
N TYR A 108 10.43 -2.93 6.48
CA TYR A 108 11.04 -3.61 5.34
C TYR A 108 10.13 -4.71 4.78
N LYS A 109 9.92 -4.72 3.46
CA LYS A 109 9.19 -5.78 2.77
C LYS A 109 10.01 -7.06 2.58
N VAL A 110 11.33 -6.95 2.61
CA VAL A 110 12.27 -8.08 2.49
C VAL A 110 13.15 -8.07 3.71
N LEU A 111 13.07 -9.12 4.50
CA LEU A 111 13.80 -9.29 5.76
C LEU A 111 14.91 -10.33 5.55
N PRO A 112 16.20 -9.93 5.55
CA PRO A 112 17.32 -10.86 5.48
C PRO A 112 17.36 -11.79 6.70
N TYR A 113 17.66 -13.06 6.51
CA TYR A 113 17.77 -14.02 7.61
C TYR A 113 18.79 -13.62 8.66
N ASP A 114 19.91 -13.07 8.22
CA ASP A 114 20.99 -12.66 9.14
C ASP A 114 20.52 -11.56 10.09
N GLN A 115 19.70 -10.60 9.62
CA GLN A 115 19.08 -9.57 10.44
C GLN A 115 18.05 -10.17 11.40
N LEU A 116 17.17 -11.05 10.90
CA LEU A 116 16.18 -11.73 11.73
C LEU A 116 16.83 -12.58 12.82
N MET A 117 17.86 -13.32 12.48
CA MET A 117 18.61 -14.15 13.44
C MET A 117 19.25 -13.31 14.53
N GLN A 118 19.82 -12.16 14.18
CA GLN A 118 20.41 -11.24 15.15
C GLN A 118 19.36 -10.64 16.08
N GLU A 119 18.25 -10.14 15.53
CA GLU A 119 17.19 -9.48 16.31
C GLU A 119 16.42 -10.48 17.19
N LEU A 120 16.22 -11.71 16.74
CA LEU A 120 15.50 -12.75 17.48
C LEU A 120 16.40 -13.61 18.37
N ASP A 121 17.72 -13.41 18.30
CA ASP A 121 18.71 -14.22 19.01
C ASP A 121 18.55 -15.72 18.69
N VAL A 122 18.58 -16.01 17.41
CA VAL A 122 18.49 -17.37 16.88
C VAL A 122 19.77 -17.66 16.09
N THR A 123 20.42 -18.79 16.37
CA THR A 123 21.70 -19.15 15.76
C THR A 123 21.55 -20.06 14.54
N ASN A 124 20.39 -20.71 14.40
CA ASN A 124 20.14 -21.70 13.36
C ASN A 124 19.05 -21.21 12.39
N VAL A 125 19.34 -21.24 11.09
CA VAL A 125 18.38 -20.87 10.03
C VAL A 125 17.11 -21.71 10.08
N ARG A 126 17.22 -23.00 10.37
CA ARG A 126 16.05 -23.88 10.46
C ARG A 126 15.13 -23.49 11.62
N GLU A 127 15.71 -23.16 12.75
CA GLU A 127 14.96 -22.67 13.91
C GLU A 127 14.23 -21.34 13.58
N LEU A 128 14.90 -20.45 12.84
CA LEU A 128 14.27 -19.23 12.35
C LEU A 128 13.10 -19.51 11.42
N GLU A 129 13.28 -20.41 10.44
CA GLU A 129 12.22 -20.77 9.49
C GLU A 129 11.03 -21.45 10.21
N ASP A 130 11.31 -22.38 11.11
CA ASP A 130 10.30 -23.06 11.92
C ASP A 130 9.52 -22.04 12.79
N PHE A 131 10.19 -21.07 13.39
CA PHE A 131 9.56 -19.98 14.14
C PHE A 131 8.68 -19.10 13.22
N LEU A 132 9.20 -18.67 12.08
CA LEU A 132 8.42 -17.85 11.13
C LEU A 132 7.19 -18.57 10.62
N ILE A 133 7.28 -19.87 10.33
CA ILE A 133 6.17 -20.67 9.84
C ILE A 133 5.15 -20.93 10.95
N ASN A 134 5.58 -21.51 12.06
CA ASN A 134 4.68 -22.02 13.10
C ASN A 134 4.10 -20.89 13.95
N GLU A 135 4.96 -19.94 14.38
CA GLU A 135 4.59 -18.95 15.37
C GLU A 135 4.12 -17.62 14.74
N CYS A 136 4.53 -17.33 13.48
CA CYS A 136 4.13 -16.08 12.84
C CYS A 136 3.11 -16.29 11.72
N MET A 137 3.36 -17.23 10.79
CA MET A 137 2.48 -17.43 9.63
C MET A 137 1.21 -18.22 10.01
N TYR A 138 1.33 -19.32 10.77
CA TYR A 138 0.16 -20.08 11.22
C TYR A 138 -0.68 -19.31 12.26
N ALA A 139 -0.06 -18.48 13.08
CA ALA A 139 -0.78 -17.53 13.93
C ALA A 139 -1.52 -16.43 13.13
N GLY A 140 -1.22 -16.30 11.84
CA GLY A 140 -1.88 -15.34 10.94
C GLY A 140 -1.41 -13.90 11.09
N ILE A 141 -0.40 -13.64 11.93
CA ILE A 141 0.12 -12.28 12.18
C ILE A 141 0.99 -11.76 11.03
N VAL A 142 1.63 -12.69 10.29
CA VAL A 142 2.43 -12.35 9.10
C VAL A 142 2.08 -13.31 7.98
N ARG A 143 2.03 -12.81 6.75
CA ARG A 143 1.99 -13.62 5.53
C ARG A 143 3.14 -13.24 4.61
N GLY A 144 3.80 -14.23 4.03
CA GLY A 144 4.95 -13.98 3.20
C GLY A 144 5.48 -15.24 2.53
N LYS A 145 6.66 -15.13 1.96
CA LYS A 145 7.38 -16.22 1.29
C LYS A 145 8.79 -16.31 1.84
N LEU A 146 9.23 -17.51 2.16
CA LEU A 146 10.61 -17.80 2.52
C LEU A 146 11.40 -18.07 1.23
N ASP A 147 12.45 -17.31 0.98
CA ASP A 147 13.40 -17.51 -0.11
C ASP A 147 14.74 -17.98 0.48
N GLN A 148 14.92 -19.30 0.49
CA GLN A 148 16.12 -19.93 1.04
C GLN A 148 17.38 -19.63 0.20
N LEU A 149 17.23 -19.44 -1.12
CA LEU A 149 18.35 -19.13 -1.99
C LEU A 149 18.91 -17.72 -1.72
N ARG A 150 18.00 -16.76 -1.53
CA ARG A 150 18.34 -15.37 -1.18
C ARG A 150 18.54 -15.18 0.32
N ARG A 151 18.23 -16.19 1.13
CA ARG A 151 18.23 -16.12 2.60
C ARG A 151 17.44 -14.92 3.11
N CYS A 152 16.17 -14.83 2.69
CA CYS A 152 15.28 -13.75 3.10
C CYS A 152 13.84 -14.22 3.24
N PHE A 153 13.08 -13.46 4.02
CA PHE A 153 11.62 -13.56 4.15
C PHE A 153 10.97 -12.37 3.46
N GLU A 154 10.20 -12.62 2.40
CA GLU A 154 9.44 -11.60 1.67
C GLU A 154 8.06 -11.43 2.32
N VAL A 155 7.83 -10.30 2.96
CA VAL A 155 6.58 -9.98 3.66
C VAL A 155 5.54 -9.49 2.66
N GLN A 156 4.37 -10.13 2.64
CA GLN A 156 3.20 -9.72 1.87
C GLN A 156 2.16 -9.00 2.72
N PHE A 157 2.03 -9.42 3.97
CA PHE A 157 1.13 -8.84 4.95
C PHE A 157 1.73 -9.00 6.34
N ALA A 158 1.59 -7.99 7.17
CA ALA A 158 1.88 -8.04 8.60
C ALA A 158 0.73 -7.38 9.35
N ALA A 159 0.33 -7.95 10.48
CA ALA A 159 -0.64 -7.34 11.37
C ALA A 159 -0.10 -6.02 11.93
N GLY A 160 -0.98 -5.04 12.11
CA GLY A 160 -0.61 -3.77 12.71
C GLY A 160 -0.16 -3.95 14.15
N ARG A 161 0.83 -3.15 14.55
CA ARG A 161 1.32 -3.01 15.91
C ARG A 161 1.04 -1.61 16.44
N ASP A 162 1.14 -1.41 17.75
CA ASP A 162 1.00 -0.08 18.37
C ASP A 162 2.00 0.93 17.81
N LEU A 163 1.49 2.11 17.44
CA LEU A 163 2.27 3.19 16.89
C LEU A 163 3.02 3.94 18.00
N ARG A 164 4.30 4.20 17.77
CA ARG A 164 5.07 5.10 18.63
C ARG A 164 4.62 6.54 18.40
N PRO A 165 4.62 7.39 19.45
CA PRO A 165 4.24 8.80 19.30
C PRO A 165 5.04 9.57 18.23
N ASP A 166 6.32 9.19 18.05
CA ASP A 166 7.23 9.78 17.04
C ASP A 166 6.89 9.36 15.59
N GLN A 167 6.27 8.20 15.40
CA GLN A 167 5.85 7.72 14.08
C GLN A 167 4.66 8.48 13.51
N LEU A 168 3.79 9.05 14.36
CA LEU A 168 2.60 9.78 13.93
C LEU A 168 2.94 10.96 13.00
N GLY A 169 4.00 11.70 13.32
CA GLY A 169 4.49 12.81 12.48
C GLY A 169 4.90 12.35 11.08
N ASN A 170 5.64 11.24 10.99
CA ASN A 170 6.07 10.65 9.73
C ASN A 170 4.89 10.12 8.91
N MET A 171 3.88 9.54 9.56
CA MET A 171 2.67 9.07 8.89
C MET A 171 1.88 10.24 8.28
N ILE A 172 1.68 11.32 9.02
CA ILE A 172 1.01 12.53 8.53
C ILE A 172 1.77 13.09 7.32
N GLN A 173 3.10 13.17 7.39
CA GLN A 173 3.92 13.65 6.29
C GLN A 173 3.82 12.75 5.06
N THR A 174 3.85 11.44 5.24
CA THR A 174 3.72 10.46 4.15
C THR A 174 2.36 10.57 3.47
N LEU A 175 1.27 10.66 4.23
CA LEU A 175 -0.08 10.84 3.72
C LEU A 175 -0.25 12.16 2.99
N SER A 176 0.32 13.26 3.52
CA SER A 176 0.30 14.57 2.87
C SER A 176 1.07 14.56 1.55
N SER A 177 2.23 13.90 1.51
CA SER A 177 3.02 13.73 0.27
C SER A 177 2.26 12.89 -0.76
N TRP A 178 1.59 11.83 -0.34
CA TRP A 178 0.76 11.00 -1.22
C TRP A 178 -0.44 11.77 -1.77
N LEU A 179 -1.11 12.57 -0.93
CA LEU A 179 -2.22 13.44 -1.35
C LEU A 179 -1.76 14.43 -2.41
N THR A 180 -0.66 15.16 -2.16
CA THR A 180 -0.08 16.11 -3.11
C THR A 180 0.29 15.46 -4.44
N THR A 181 0.87 14.26 -4.40
CA THR A 181 1.22 13.50 -5.60
C THR A 181 -0.04 13.11 -6.38
N SER A 182 -1.09 12.68 -5.68
CA SER A 182 -2.36 12.31 -6.30
C SER A 182 -3.06 13.51 -6.96
N GLU A 183 -3.04 14.67 -6.30
CA GLU A 183 -3.56 15.93 -6.85
C GLU A 183 -2.80 16.36 -8.11
N ASN A 184 -1.46 16.31 -8.10
CA ASN A 184 -0.63 16.64 -9.26
C ASN A 184 -0.89 15.70 -10.44
N LEU A 185 -1.08 14.40 -10.18
CA LEU A 185 -1.45 13.42 -11.20
C LEU A 185 -2.82 13.73 -11.80
N LEU A 186 -3.80 14.08 -10.96
CA LEU A 186 -5.14 14.46 -11.42
C LEU A 186 -5.09 15.66 -12.35
N VAL A 187 -4.37 16.72 -11.96
CA VAL A 187 -4.17 17.92 -12.79
C VAL A 187 -3.50 17.56 -14.12
N SER A 188 -2.42 16.77 -14.08
CA SER A 188 -1.71 16.34 -15.29
C SER A 188 -2.60 15.53 -16.24
N ILE A 189 -3.45 14.65 -15.72
CA ILE A 189 -4.42 13.89 -16.52
C ILE A 189 -5.44 14.84 -17.14
N GLN A 190 -5.99 15.79 -16.39
CA GLN A 190 -6.95 16.77 -16.90
C GLN A 190 -6.35 17.63 -18.02
N GLU A 191 -5.09 18.06 -17.87
CA GLU A 191 -4.38 18.82 -18.92
C GLU A 191 -4.18 17.99 -20.19
N LYS A 192 -3.81 16.70 -20.04
CA LYS A 192 -3.68 15.80 -21.19
C LYS A 192 -5.01 15.55 -21.91
N ILE A 193 -6.10 15.43 -21.18
CA ILE A 193 -7.44 15.31 -21.77
C ILE A 193 -7.78 16.58 -22.56
N LYS A 194 -7.60 17.76 -21.98
CA LYS A 194 -7.83 19.04 -22.68
C LYS A 194 -6.98 19.16 -23.94
N TRP A 195 -5.71 18.77 -23.87
CA TRP A 195 -4.82 18.78 -25.03
C TRP A 195 -5.29 17.80 -26.12
N ALA A 196 -5.70 16.57 -25.73
CA ALA A 196 -6.21 15.57 -26.65
C ALA A 196 -7.52 16.05 -27.35
N ASP A 197 -8.42 16.69 -26.63
CA ASP A 197 -9.65 17.26 -27.16
C ASP A 197 -9.35 18.38 -28.15
N ALA A 198 -8.44 19.30 -27.81
CA ALA A 198 -8.01 20.38 -28.70
C ALA A 198 -7.37 19.84 -29.99
N MET A 199 -6.54 18.80 -29.86
CA MET A 199 -5.90 18.16 -31.03
C MET A 199 -6.93 17.44 -31.91
N SER A 200 -7.90 16.76 -31.31
CA SER A 200 -9.02 16.14 -32.05
C SER A 200 -9.84 17.17 -32.83
N GLU A 201 -10.09 18.35 -32.28
CA GLU A 201 -10.81 19.41 -32.99
C GLU A 201 -9.99 20.01 -34.15
N ILE A 202 -8.66 20.15 -33.96
CA ILE A 202 -7.76 20.58 -35.05
C ILE A 202 -7.78 19.56 -36.18
N ASP A 203 -7.65 18.27 -35.85
CA ASP A 203 -7.68 17.20 -36.86
C ASP A 203 -9.02 17.13 -37.60
N LYS A 204 -10.14 17.32 -36.92
CA LYS A 204 -11.47 17.39 -37.56
C LYS A 204 -11.60 18.58 -38.54
N LYS A 205 -11.09 19.76 -38.15
CA LYS A 205 -11.07 20.92 -39.02
C LYS A 205 -10.22 20.68 -40.27
N HIS A 206 -9.01 20.18 -40.07
CA HIS A 206 -8.09 19.86 -41.15
C HIS A 206 -8.70 18.83 -42.11
N ARG A 207 -9.35 17.79 -41.58
CA ARG A 207 -10.05 16.79 -42.42
C ARG A 207 -11.15 17.40 -43.26
N LYS A 208 -11.97 18.29 -42.68
CA LYS A 208 -13.02 19.02 -43.45
C LYS A 208 -12.42 19.88 -44.54
N GLU A 209 -11.36 20.64 -44.25
CA GLU A 209 -10.68 21.49 -45.26
C GLU A 209 -10.11 20.67 -46.42
N VAL A 210 -9.55 19.49 -46.10
CA VAL A 210 -9.04 18.56 -47.13
C VAL A 210 -10.19 18.00 -47.97
N GLU A 211 -11.29 17.58 -47.35
CA GLU A 211 -12.49 17.08 -48.04
C GLU A 211 -13.08 18.15 -48.97
N GLU A 212 -13.20 19.40 -48.50
CA GLU A 212 -13.68 20.54 -49.32
C GLU A 212 -12.76 20.78 -50.52
N LYS A 213 -11.44 20.81 -50.34
CA LYS A 213 -10.47 20.97 -51.45
C LYS A 213 -10.55 19.82 -52.45
N VAL A 214 -10.70 18.59 -51.96
CA VAL A 214 -10.88 17.42 -52.85
C VAL A 214 -12.15 17.53 -53.66
N GLU A 215 -13.26 17.99 -53.08
CA GLU A 215 -14.53 18.22 -53.78
C GLU A 215 -14.39 19.32 -54.82
N GLU A 216 -13.73 20.44 -54.51
CA GLU A 216 -13.48 21.52 -55.47
C GLU A 216 -12.64 21.06 -56.67
N VAL A 217 -11.56 20.31 -56.42
CA VAL A 217 -10.71 19.72 -57.46
C VAL A 217 -11.51 18.75 -58.30
N LYS A 218 -12.32 17.87 -57.76
CA LYS A 218 -13.21 16.98 -58.50
C LYS A 218 -14.18 17.76 -59.43
N LYS A 219 -14.82 18.80 -58.88
CA LYS A 219 -15.72 19.66 -59.65
C LYS A 219 -14.99 20.38 -60.81
N SER A 220 -13.75 20.84 -60.58
CA SER A 220 -12.94 21.49 -61.58
C SER A 220 -12.52 20.55 -62.74
N ILE A 221 -12.13 19.33 -62.38
CA ILE A 221 -11.81 18.27 -63.37
C ILE A 221 -13.03 17.89 -64.17
N PHE A 222 -14.19 17.71 -63.49
CA PHE A 222 -15.43 17.40 -64.20
C PHE A 222 -15.87 18.50 -65.20
N LYS A 223 -15.75 19.77 -64.79
CA LYS A 223 -15.98 20.90 -65.74
C LYS A 223 -15.02 20.89 -66.94
N LYS A 224 -13.72 20.64 -66.74
CA LYS A 224 -12.73 20.54 -67.77
C LYS A 224 -13.02 19.37 -68.72
N LEU A 225 -13.40 18.22 -68.24
CA LEU A 225 -13.81 17.08 -69.09
C LEU A 225 -15.05 17.37 -69.90
N HIS A 226 -16.05 18.06 -69.39
CA HIS A 226 -17.27 18.47 -70.15
C HIS A 226 -16.98 19.54 -71.19
N THR A 227 -16.01 20.44 -70.97
CA THR A 227 -15.61 21.43 -71.99
C THR A 227 -14.79 20.80 -73.08
N VAL A 228 -14.02 19.74 -72.83
CA VAL A 228 -13.25 19.02 -73.89
C VAL A 228 -14.15 18.05 -74.68
N SER A 229 -15.27 17.59 -74.11
CA SER A 229 -16.22 16.67 -74.75
C SER A 229 -17.28 17.39 -75.62
N ARG A 230 -17.27 18.72 -75.78
CA ARG A 230 -18.08 19.41 -76.77
C ARG A 230 -17.45 19.18 -78.15
N PRO A 231 -18.10 18.44 -79.02
CA PRO A 231 -17.58 18.32 -80.41
C PRO A 231 -17.51 19.72 -81.03
N THR A 232 -16.29 20.15 -81.36
CA THR A 232 -16.08 21.36 -82.13
C THR A 232 -16.87 21.20 -83.44
N SER A 233 -17.68 22.21 -83.76
CA SER A 233 -18.57 22.25 -84.92
C SER A 233 -17.84 22.07 -86.29
N THR A 234 -16.54 21.88 -86.26
CA THR A 234 -15.70 21.56 -87.43
C THR A 234 -15.86 20.11 -87.90
N SER A 235 -16.26 19.16 -87.06
CA SER A 235 -16.47 17.77 -87.50
C SER A 235 -17.79 17.54 -88.24
N GLU A 236 -18.82 18.38 -87.99
CA GLU A 236 -20.08 18.32 -88.73
C GLU A 236 -19.98 19.01 -90.09
N ALA A 237 -19.17 20.06 -90.20
CA ALA A 237 -18.90 20.71 -91.46
C ALA A 237 -18.13 19.80 -92.45
N MET A 238 -17.17 19.03 -91.99
CA MET A 238 -16.45 18.05 -92.79
C MET A 238 -17.31 16.84 -93.21
N ARG A 239 -18.27 16.41 -92.45
CA ARG A 239 -19.21 15.34 -92.81
C ARG A 239 -20.21 15.80 -93.86
N ARG A 240 -20.65 17.05 -93.87
CA ARG A 240 -21.54 17.59 -94.88
C ARG A 240 -20.82 17.83 -96.24
N SER A 241 -19.54 18.17 -96.20
CA SER A 241 -18.74 18.33 -97.45
C SER A 241 -18.43 16.99 -98.14
N ALA A 242 -18.34 15.89 -97.36
CA ALA A 242 -18.08 14.59 -97.96
C ALA A 242 -19.34 13.94 -98.59
N LEU A 243 -20.55 14.38 -98.20
CA LEU A 243 -21.80 13.84 -98.73
C LEU A 243 -22.22 14.54 -100.02
N ASN A 244 -21.67 15.71 -100.38
CA ASN A 244 -21.98 16.45 -101.61
C ASN A 244 -20.99 16.20 -102.78
N LEU A 245 -20.12 15.20 -102.65
CA LEU A 245 -19.13 14.80 -103.68
C LEU A 245 -19.41 13.41 -104.30
N VAL A 246 -20.61 12.87 -104.03
CA VAL A 246 -21.09 11.59 -104.66
C VAL A 246 -22.52 11.80 -105.21
N GLU A 247 -22.71 12.80 -106.09
CA GLU A 247 -23.73 12.88 -107.14
C GLU A 247 -23.08 13.34 -108.46
#